data_bb08f9d606fd8669a3c6a97f645434e0
#
_entry.id   bb08f9d606fd8669a3c6a97f645434e0
#
_cell.length_a   1.000
_cell.length_b   1.000
_cell.length_c   1.000
_cell.angle_alpha   90.00
_cell.angle_beta   90.00
_cell.angle_gamma   90.00
#
_symmetry.space_group_name_H-M   'P 1'
#
loop_
_entity.id
_entity.type
_entity.pdbx_description
1 polymer ?
#
loop_
_entity_poly.entity_id
_entity_poly.type
_entity_poly.pdbx_seq_one_letter_code
_entity_poly.pdbx_strand_id
1 'polypeptide(L)'
;MPEANKVYVFIDESGDPVYYGNRKKLLVDTDGFQPYLFIGMIETSDRKALRKAVVDFIESIREDSLYNSIPSTTTNKGWYVHARGDHPEIRAKFFELLRNLDGYKAHIVIAKKDLNIFNRKHNNNPTEFYFDVLHHLLNGRLLNVDCQYNLYLSQRGNNSLHRFQQAVDKALEANEIKTHGKIKYNLEIIASKEMPELSIIDYLMWAVQRKLLKGESRYFDALKDKYETVLNLYEEDIK
;
A
#
# COMPACT_ATOMS: atom_id res chain seq x y z
N MET A 1 -20.15 17.47 22.27
CA MET A 1 -18.86 16.79 22.45
C MET A 1 -17.97 17.25 21.29
N PRO A 2 -16.71 17.59 21.50
CA PRO A 2 -15.83 17.89 20.38
C PRO A 2 -15.80 16.67 19.44
N GLU A 3 -15.85 16.89 18.11
CA GLU A 3 -15.68 15.80 17.14
C GLU A 3 -14.33 15.14 17.38
N ALA A 4 -14.33 13.81 17.47
CA ALA A 4 -13.10 13.07 17.62
C ALA A 4 -12.18 13.37 16.42
N ASN A 5 -10.91 13.62 16.67
CA ASN A 5 -9.93 13.79 15.62
C ASN A 5 -9.93 12.56 14.70
N LYS A 6 -10.15 12.76 13.42
CA LYS A 6 -10.19 11.67 12.43
C LYS A 6 -8.83 11.54 11.75
N VAL A 7 -8.33 10.31 11.69
CA VAL A 7 -7.16 9.94 10.91
C VAL A 7 -7.61 8.97 9.82
N TYR A 8 -7.18 9.21 8.60
CA TYR A 8 -7.49 8.38 7.44
C TYR A 8 -6.24 7.62 7.03
N VAL A 9 -6.39 6.32 6.85
CA VAL A 9 -5.30 5.40 6.52
C VAL A 9 -5.67 4.67 5.22
N PHE A 10 -4.82 4.79 4.21
CA PHE A 10 -5.01 4.14 2.91
C PHE A 10 -3.96 3.07 2.76
N ILE A 11 -4.38 1.82 2.61
CA ILE A 11 -3.52 0.64 2.58
C ILE A 11 -3.62 -0.03 1.22
N ASP A 12 -2.48 -0.30 0.59
CA ASP A 12 -2.41 -1.02 -0.68
C ASP A 12 -1.25 -2.03 -0.65
N GLU A 13 -1.25 -2.97 -1.61
CA GLU A 13 -0.19 -3.95 -1.76
C GLU A 13 0.39 -3.98 -3.19
N SER A 14 1.66 -4.40 -3.29
CA SER A 14 2.33 -4.71 -4.54
C SER A 14 3.02 -6.06 -4.47
N GLY A 15 2.86 -6.85 -5.51
CA GLY A 15 3.24 -8.26 -5.49
C GLY A 15 2.09 -9.16 -5.06
N ASP A 16 2.38 -10.44 -4.83
CA ASP A 16 1.42 -11.42 -4.35
C ASP A 16 2.02 -12.31 -3.24
N PRO A 17 1.20 -12.87 -2.33
CA PRO A 17 1.68 -13.75 -1.27
C PRO A 17 1.84 -15.21 -1.75
N VAL A 18 1.73 -15.50 -3.05
CA VAL A 18 1.63 -16.85 -3.59
C VAL A 18 3.00 -17.46 -3.82
N TYR A 19 3.23 -18.66 -3.31
CA TYR A 19 4.43 -19.47 -3.51
C TYR A 19 4.18 -20.63 -4.46
N TYR A 20 2.95 -21.09 -4.57
CA TYR A 20 2.57 -22.24 -5.39
C TYR A 20 1.47 -21.86 -6.38
N GLY A 21 1.64 -22.27 -7.62
CA GLY A 21 0.65 -22.15 -8.69
C GLY A 21 -0.32 -23.34 -8.74
N ASN A 22 -0.94 -23.51 -9.90
CA ASN A 22 -1.83 -24.63 -10.17
C ASN A 22 -1.17 -25.98 -9.87
N ARG A 23 -1.94 -26.92 -9.33
CA ARG A 23 -1.48 -28.27 -8.94
C ARG A 23 -0.30 -28.25 -7.97
N LYS A 24 -0.21 -27.24 -7.11
CA LYS A 24 0.85 -27.06 -6.11
C LYS A 24 2.26 -26.99 -6.71
N LYS A 25 2.39 -26.54 -7.96
CA LYS A 25 3.70 -26.31 -8.57
C LYS A 25 4.38 -25.13 -7.87
N LEU A 26 5.58 -25.34 -7.34
CA LEU A 26 6.39 -24.28 -6.75
C LEU A 26 6.72 -23.23 -7.82
N LEU A 27 6.51 -21.96 -7.50
CA LEU A 27 6.76 -20.83 -8.40
C LEU A 27 8.10 -20.12 -8.12
N VAL A 28 8.73 -20.41 -6.98
CA VAL A 28 10.01 -19.79 -6.62
C VAL A 28 11.02 -20.05 -7.76
N ASP A 29 11.73 -19.00 -8.15
CA ASP A 29 12.72 -18.98 -9.23
C ASP A 29 12.17 -19.32 -10.64
N THR A 30 10.85 -19.35 -10.82
CA THR A 30 10.24 -19.46 -12.16
C THR A 30 10.03 -18.09 -12.79
N ASP A 31 9.91 -18.10 -14.13
CA ASP A 31 9.61 -16.87 -14.89
C ASP A 31 8.31 -16.21 -14.40
N GLY A 32 8.37 -14.90 -14.11
CA GLY A 32 7.24 -14.14 -13.58
C GLY A 32 7.02 -14.24 -12.05
N PHE A 33 7.82 -15.04 -11.33
CA PHE A 33 7.78 -15.05 -9.89
C PHE A 33 8.13 -13.67 -9.31
N GLN A 34 7.29 -13.19 -8.40
CA GLN A 34 7.54 -11.94 -7.69
C GLN A 34 8.21 -12.24 -6.35
N PRO A 35 9.50 -11.93 -6.18
CA PRO A 35 10.25 -12.36 -4.99
C PRO A 35 9.92 -11.58 -3.72
N TYR A 36 9.10 -10.53 -3.82
CA TYR A 36 8.71 -9.71 -2.70
C TYR A 36 7.20 -9.46 -2.66
N LEU A 37 6.67 -9.37 -1.45
CA LEU A 37 5.38 -8.76 -1.15
C LEU A 37 5.65 -7.43 -0.46
N PHE A 38 5.05 -6.36 -0.97
CA PHE A 38 5.03 -5.03 -0.35
C PHE A 38 3.62 -4.77 0.17
N ILE A 39 3.51 -4.31 1.40
CA ILE A 39 2.27 -3.71 1.88
C ILE A 39 2.63 -2.33 2.41
N GLY A 40 1.91 -1.32 1.94
CA GLY A 40 2.17 0.06 2.31
C GLY A 40 0.91 0.76 2.79
N MET A 41 1.10 1.80 3.59
CA MET A 41 0.03 2.71 3.96
C MET A 41 0.50 4.15 3.93
N ILE A 42 -0.43 5.06 3.68
CA ILE A 42 -0.30 6.47 4.03
C ILE A 42 -1.32 6.82 5.10
N GLU A 43 -0.95 7.74 5.99
CA GLU A 43 -1.85 8.31 6.98
C GLU A 43 -1.95 9.83 6.81
N THR A 44 -3.14 10.37 7.04
CA THR A 44 -3.43 11.81 6.95
C THR A 44 -4.59 12.21 7.85
N SER A 45 -4.57 13.43 8.35
CA SER A 45 -5.73 14.08 8.96
C SER A 45 -6.57 14.87 7.95
N ASP A 46 -6.01 15.19 6.78
CA ASP A 46 -6.69 15.96 5.73
C ASP A 46 -6.89 15.15 4.44
N ARG A 47 -7.82 14.18 4.52
CA ARG A 47 -8.23 13.39 3.35
C ARG A 47 -8.70 14.26 2.18
N LYS A 48 -9.39 15.38 2.48
CA LYS A 48 -9.96 16.22 1.41
C LYS A 48 -8.89 16.84 0.54
N ALA A 49 -7.80 17.32 1.15
CA ALA A 49 -6.67 17.88 0.41
C ALA A 49 -6.01 16.81 -0.48
N LEU A 50 -5.75 15.61 0.04
CA LEU A 50 -5.16 14.53 -0.76
C LEU A 50 -6.07 14.13 -1.93
N ARG A 51 -7.36 13.91 -1.65
CA ARG A 51 -8.33 13.57 -2.68
C ARG A 51 -8.39 14.62 -3.78
N LYS A 52 -8.48 15.89 -3.37
CA LYS A 52 -8.53 17.00 -4.33
C LYS A 52 -7.30 17.01 -5.23
N ALA A 53 -6.11 16.89 -4.67
CA ALA A 53 -4.86 16.89 -5.43
C ALA A 53 -4.82 15.78 -6.50
N VAL A 54 -5.24 14.56 -6.15
CA VAL A 54 -5.26 13.43 -7.10
C VAL A 54 -6.37 13.60 -8.14
N VAL A 55 -7.55 14.08 -7.75
CA VAL A 55 -8.66 14.32 -8.69
C VAL A 55 -8.32 15.44 -9.67
N ASP A 56 -7.80 16.57 -9.20
CA ASP A 56 -7.36 17.68 -10.05
C ASP A 56 -6.28 17.22 -11.05
N PHE A 57 -5.37 16.36 -10.60
CA PHE A 57 -4.36 15.75 -11.49
C PHE A 57 -5.00 14.90 -12.59
N ILE A 58 -5.94 14.01 -12.23
CA ILE A 58 -6.65 13.17 -13.20
C ILE A 58 -7.39 14.03 -14.24
N GLU A 59 -8.06 15.08 -13.78
CA GLU A 59 -8.76 16.03 -14.67
C GLU A 59 -7.78 16.76 -15.58
N SER A 60 -6.64 17.24 -15.07
CA SER A 60 -5.61 17.90 -15.87
C SER A 60 -5.05 17.00 -16.97
N ILE A 61 -4.85 15.71 -16.71
CA ILE A 61 -4.41 14.74 -17.73
C ILE A 61 -5.49 14.52 -18.80
N ARG A 62 -6.76 14.49 -18.40
CA ARG A 62 -7.90 14.28 -19.32
C ARG A 62 -8.15 15.49 -20.24
N GLU A 63 -7.89 16.68 -19.75
CA GLU A 63 -8.12 17.92 -20.48
C GLU A 63 -6.95 18.32 -21.40
N ASP A 64 -5.73 17.87 -21.05
CA ASP A 64 -4.54 18.20 -21.83
C ASP A 64 -4.42 17.30 -23.07
N SER A 65 -4.45 17.93 -24.26
CA SER A 65 -4.35 17.24 -25.55
C SER A 65 -3.06 16.45 -25.74
N LEU A 66 -2.00 16.78 -25.00
CA LEU A 66 -0.74 16.04 -25.03
C LEU A 66 -0.86 14.66 -24.35
N TYR A 67 -1.72 14.53 -23.33
CA TYR A 67 -1.82 13.32 -22.52
C TYR A 67 -3.11 12.54 -22.72
N ASN A 68 -4.20 13.20 -23.08
CA ASN A 68 -5.51 12.56 -23.22
C ASN A 68 -5.58 11.57 -24.39
N SER A 69 -4.61 11.62 -25.32
CA SER A 69 -4.48 10.68 -26.45
C SER A 69 -3.62 9.45 -26.13
N ILE A 70 -3.00 9.38 -24.94
CA ILE A 70 -2.19 8.24 -24.53
C ILE A 70 -3.09 7.01 -24.38
N PRO A 71 -2.77 5.84 -24.98
CA PRO A 71 -3.64 4.67 -24.97
C PRO A 71 -4.09 4.22 -23.58
N SER A 72 -3.23 4.30 -22.56
CA SER A 72 -3.60 3.93 -21.19
C SER A 72 -4.70 4.81 -20.58
N THR A 73 -4.85 6.06 -21.04
CA THR A 73 -5.90 6.98 -20.57
C THR A 73 -7.17 6.89 -21.41
N THR A 74 -7.06 6.59 -22.73
CA THR A 74 -8.17 6.65 -23.67
C THR A 74 -8.90 5.33 -23.86
N THR A 75 -8.17 4.21 -23.91
CA THR A 75 -8.77 2.89 -24.15
C THR A 75 -9.50 2.34 -22.94
N ASN A 76 -9.20 2.86 -21.76
CA ASN A 76 -9.79 2.40 -20.51
C ASN A 76 -10.80 3.43 -20.00
N LYS A 77 -12.11 3.21 -20.25
CA LYS A 77 -13.21 4.09 -19.79
C LYS A 77 -13.26 4.31 -18.28
N GLY A 78 -12.39 3.69 -17.52
CA GLY A 78 -12.28 3.81 -16.07
C GLY A 78 -10.83 4.05 -15.65
N TRP A 79 -10.00 4.68 -16.48
CA TRP A 79 -8.62 4.97 -16.10
C TRP A 79 -8.55 5.74 -14.77
N TYR A 80 -7.69 5.28 -13.93
CA TYR A 80 -7.25 5.91 -12.67
C TYR A 80 -5.73 5.84 -12.61
N VAL A 81 -5.14 6.69 -11.81
CA VAL A 81 -3.68 6.77 -11.64
C VAL A 81 -3.17 5.50 -10.96
N HIS A 82 -2.30 4.76 -11.67
CA HIS A 82 -1.72 3.51 -11.20
C HIS A 82 -0.31 3.34 -11.75
N ALA A 83 0.70 3.29 -10.90
CA ALA A 83 2.11 3.43 -11.27
C ALA A 83 2.59 2.40 -12.32
N ARG A 84 2.13 1.14 -12.23
CA ARG A 84 2.49 0.08 -13.17
C ARG A 84 1.84 0.27 -14.54
N GLY A 85 0.59 0.76 -14.56
CA GLY A 85 -0.21 0.91 -15.78
C GLY A 85 0.01 2.22 -16.53
N ASP A 86 0.52 3.23 -15.85
CA ASP A 86 0.63 4.57 -16.41
C ASP A 86 1.80 4.72 -17.38
N HIS A 87 1.59 5.57 -18.38
CA HIS A 87 2.65 5.99 -19.30
C HIS A 87 3.79 6.70 -18.51
N PRO A 88 5.06 6.56 -18.92
CA PRO A 88 6.18 7.20 -18.24
C PRO A 88 6.03 8.71 -18.00
N GLU A 89 5.43 9.42 -18.95
CA GLU A 89 5.21 10.87 -18.83
C GLU A 89 4.16 11.22 -17.78
N ILE A 90 3.04 10.48 -17.73
CA ILE A 90 2.02 10.63 -16.70
C ILE A 90 2.63 10.30 -15.33
N ARG A 91 3.42 9.23 -15.29
CA ARG A 91 4.12 8.83 -14.08
C ARG A 91 5.06 9.92 -13.57
N ALA A 92 5.86 10.52 -14.45
CA ALA A 92 6.76 11.62 -14.08
C ALA A 92 6.00 12.80 -13.48
N LYS A 93 4.89 13.20 -14.11
CA LYS A 93 4.02 14.29 -13.61
C LYS A 93 3.40 13.94 -12.25
N PHE A 94 2.98 12.70 -12.03
CA PHE A 94 2.40 12.33 -10.74
C PHE A 94 3.47 12.28 -9.63
N PHE A 95 4.69 11.86 -9.93
CA PHE A 95 5.81 11.98 -8.99
C PHE A 95 6.14 13.43 -8.64
N GLU A 96 6.02 14.35 -9.59
CA GLU A 96 6.16 15.78 -9.32
C GLU A 96 5.06 16.30 -8.41
N LEU A 97 3.79 15.89 -8.64
CA LEU A 97 2.70 16.17 -7.72
C LEU A 97 3.03 15.66 -6.30
N LEU A 98 3.41 14.39 -6.15
CA LEU A 98 3.68 13.79 -4.83
C LEU A 98 4.82 14.49 -4.10
N ARG A 99 5.84 14.97 -4.80
CA ARG A 99 6.96 15.72 -4.21
C ARG A 99 6.50 17.03 -3.57
N ASN A 100 5.50 17.67 -4.16
CA ASN A 100 4.96 18.96 -3.72
C ASN A 100 3.72 18.82 -2.82
N LEU A 101 3.18 17.62 -2.66
CA LEU A 101 2.01 17.34 -1.83
C LEU A 101 2.44 17.01 -0.41
N ASP A 102 1.93 17.76 0.56
CA ASP A 102 2.18 17.56 1.98
C ASP A 102 0.95 16.96 2.70
N GLY A 103 1.06 16.80 4.01
CA GLY A 103 -0.05 16.36 4.87
C GLY A 103 -0.26 14.86 4.94
N TYR A 104 0.73 14.05 4.50
CA TYR A 104 0.72 12.61 4.68
C TYR A 104 2.10 12.06 5.03
N LYS A 105 2.11 10.87 5.64
CA LYS A 105 3.30 10.06 5.89
C LYS A 105 3.07 8.64 5.40
N ALA A 106 4.11 8.05 4.83
CA ALA A 106 4.05 6.71 4.28
C ALA A 106 4.85 5.71 5.12
N HIS A 107 4.27 4.53 5.30
CA HIS A 107 4.92 3.38 5.91
C HIS A 107 4.86 2.22 4.92
N ILE A 108 5.97 1.54 4.68
CA ILE A 108 6.04 0.40 3.78
C ILE A 108 6.74 -0.74 4.48
N VAL A 109 6.16 -1.93 4.38
CA VAL A 109 6.76 -3.18 4.82
C VAL A 109 7.03 -4.04 3.59
N ILE A 110 8.25 -4.53 3.50
CA ILE A 110 8.75 -5.36 2.41
C ILE A 110 9.02 -6.75 2.98
N ALA A 111 8.37 -7.76 2.43
CA ALA A 111 8.60 -9.15 2.82
C ALA A 111 9.23 -9.92 1.64
N LYS A 112 10.50 -10.29 1.79
CA LYS A 112 11.15 -11.21 0.84
C LYS A 112 10.53 -12.59 0.99
N LYS A 113 10.14 -13.21 -0.12
CA LYS A 113 9.59 -14.55 -0.13
C LYS A 113 10.71 -15.58 0.06
N ASP A 114 10.75 -16.17 1.23
CA ASP A 114 11.62 -17.29 1.58
C ASP A 114 10.78 -18.53 1.89
N LEU A 115 11.09 -19.66 1.27
CA LEU A 115 10.30 -20.89 1.40
C LEU A 115 10.41 -21.49 2.80
N ASN A 116 11.57 -21.37 3.45
CA ASN A 116 11.77 -21.91 4.80
C ASN A 116 10.98 -21.11 5.84
N ILE A 117 10.98 -19.78 5.70
CA ILE A 117 10.18 -18.88 6.55
C ILE A 117 8.69 -19.15 6.32
N PHE A 118 8.27 -19.27 5.05
CA PHE A 118 6.89 -19.56 4.67
C PHE A 118 6.38 -20.87 5.29
N ASN A 119 7.18 -21.93 5.23
CA ASN A 119 6.85 -23.22 5.84
C ASN A 119 6.78 -23.14 7.36
N ARG A 120 7.78 -22.51 7.98
CA ARG A 120 7.94 -22.52 9.45
C ARG A 120 7.02 -21.52 10.16
N LYS A 121 6.91 -20.29 9.65
CA LYS A 121 6.12 -19.20 10.29
C LYS A 121 4.68 -19.13 9.80
N HIS A 122 4.40 -19.52 8.56
CA HIS A 122 3.10 -19.30 7.95
C HIS A 122 2.37 -20.59 7.53
N ASN A 123 2.83 -21.75 8.00
CA ASN A 123 2.17 -23.05 7.75
C ASN A 123 1.87 -23.32 6.27
N ASN A 124 2.71 -22.85 5.35
CA ASN A 124 2.48 -22.89 3.90
C ASN A 124 1.17 -22.19 3.45
N ASN A 125 0.71 -21.19 4.19
CA ASN A 125 -0.55 -20.50 3.94
C ASN A 125 -0.28 -19.06 3.46
N PRO A 126 -0.59 -18.72 2.19
CA PRO A 126 -0.39 -17.37 1.66
C PRO A 126 -1.18 -16.29 2.40
N THR A 127 -2.33 -16.66 2.99
CA THR A 127 -3.15 -15.73 3.76
C THR A 127 -2.48 -15.38 5.09
N GLU A 128 -1.88 -16.36 5.77
CA GLU A 128 -1.13 -16.11 7.01
C GLU A 128 0.12 -15.27 6.74
N PHE A 129 0.82 -15.55 5.64
CA PHE A 129 1.95 -14.71 5.21
C PHE A 129 1.52 -13.25 4.96
N TYR A 130 0.41 -13.05 4.24
CA TYR A 130 -0.12 -11.71 4.00
C TYR A 130 -0.49 -10.98 5.30
N PHE A 131 -1.17 -11.68 6.22
CA PHE A 131 -1.60 -11.09 7.48
C PHE A 131 -0.43 -10.79 8.43
N ASP A 132 0.64 -11.57 8.38
CA ASP A 132 1.85 -11.28 9.13
C ASP A 132 2.50 -9.97 8.64
N VAL A 133 2.60 -9.78 7.33
CA VAL A 133 3.12 -8.52 6.75
C VAL A 133 2.22 -7.33 7.10
N LEU A 134 0.90 -7.49 7.03
CA LEU A 134 -0.06 -6.46 7.44
C LEU A 134 0.04 -6.14 8.94
N HIS A 135 0.22 -7.17 9.78
CA HIS A 135 0.46 -6.97 11.21
C HIS A 135 1.69 -6.10 11.46
N HIS A 136 2.80 -6.40 10.79
CA HIS A 136 4.02 -5.60 10.90
C HIS A 136 3.84 -4.17 10.38
N LEU A 137 2.97 -3.95 9.41
CA LEU A 137 2.64 -2.60 8.93
C LEU A 137 1.88 -1.80 10.00
N LEU A 138 0.95 -2.41 10.74
CA LEU A 138 0.07 -1.71 11.68
C LEU A 138 0.64 -1.68 13.11
N ASN A 139 1.47 -2.65 13.48
CA ASN A 139 2.03 -2.74 14.83
C ASN A 139 2.95 -1.56 15.14
N GLY A 140 2.71 -0.91 16.28
CA GLY A 140 3.46 0.26 16.73
C GLY A 140 3.11 1.56 16.02
N ARG A 141 2.04 1.53 15.22
CA ARG A 141 1.43 2.69 14.56
C ARG A 141 -0.01 2.79 15.02
N LEU A 142 -0.77 3.80 14.64
CA LEU A 142 -2.17 3.98 15.08
C LEU A 142 -2.30 3.93 16.62
N LEU A 143 -1.46 4.72 17.32
CA LEU A 143 -1.35 4.65 18.78
C LEU A 143 -2.22 5.69 19.52
N ASN A 144 -2.89 6.58 18.82
CA ASN A 144 -3.66 7.64 19.48
C ASN A 144 -5.08 7.16 19.79
N VAL A 145 -5.36 6.88 21.05
CA VAL A 145 -6.65 6.39 21.54
C VAL A 145 -7.77 7.45 21.49
N ASP A 146 -7.42 8.73 21.35
CA ASP A 146 -8.36 9.83 21.24
C ASP A 146 -8.80 10.09 19.78
N CYS A 147 -8.18 9.41 18.83
CA CYS A 147 -8.52 9.50 17.41
C CYS A 147 -9.49 8.39 16.98
N GLN A 148 -10.28 8.70 15.95
CA GLN A 148 -11.02 7.73 15.17
C GLN A 148 -10.23 7.43 13.88
N TYR A 149 -9.74 6.21 13.72
CA TYR A 149 -9.07 5.79 12.51
C TYR A 149 -10.07 5.27 11.47
N ASN A 150 -9.93 5.70 10.22
CA ASN A 150 -10.71 5.19 9.09
C ASN A 150 -9.72 4.53 8.11
N LEU A 151 -9.72 3.21 8.09
CA LEU A 151 -8.82 2.37 7.29
C LEU A 151 -9.51 1.99 5.98
N TYR A 152 -8.89 2.33 4.86
CA TYR A 152 -9.32 1.96 3.51
C TYR A 152 -8.28 1.02 2.91
N LEU A 153 -8.70 -0.23 2.73
CA LEU A 153 -7.86 -1.27 2.17
C LEU A 153 -8.23 -1.49 0.70
N SER A 154 -7.25 -1.48 -0.17
CA SER A 154 -7.41 -1.80 -1.58
C SER A 154 -7.99 -3.20 -1.75
N GLN A 155 -9.02 -3.34 -2.60
CA GLN A 155 -9.68 -4.61 -2.85
C GLN A 155 -8.78 -5.52 -3.69
N ARG A 156 -8.47 -6.70 -3.16
CA ARG A 156 -7.74 -7.75 -3.85
C ARG A 156 -8.58 -9.02 -3.95
N GLY A 157 -8.93 -9.39 -5.16
CA GLY A 157 -9.69 -10.64 -5.41
C GLY A 157 -10.98 -10.73 -4.59
N ASN A 158 -11.32 -11.93 -4.14
CA ASN A 158 -12.52 -12.22 -3.36
C ASN A 158 -12.26 -12.35 -1.85
N ASN A 159 -11.30 -11.61 -1.31
CA ASN A 159 -11.00 -11.66 0.12
C ASN A 159 -12.18 -11.12 0.94
N SER A 160 -12.54 -11.85 1.99
CA SER A 160 -13.63 -11.44 2.86
C SER A 160 -13.20 -10.35 3.83
N LEU A 161 -14.04 -9.33 4.01
CA LEU A 161 -13.87 -8.28 5.01
C LEU A 161 -13.56 -8.85 6.40
N HIS A 162 -14.22 -9.94 6.78
CA HIS A 162 -14.04 -10.60 8.08
C HIS A 162 -12.60 -11.04 8.35
N ARG A 163 -11.89 -11.59 7.35
CA ARG A 163 -10.49 -12.01 7.51
C ARG A 163 -9.55 -10.83 7.68
N PHE A 164 -9.78 -9.75 6.92
CA PHE A 164 -9.02 -8.52 7.12
C PHE A 164 -9.29 -7.88 8.47
N GLN A 165 -10.56 -7.90 8.91
CA GLN A 165 -10.94 -7.42 10.24
C GLN A 165 -10.17 -8.16 11.32
N GLN A 166 -10.11 -9.49 11.28
CA GLN A 166 -9.34 -10.29 12.24
C GLN A 166 -7.84 -9.96 12.24
N ALA A 167 -7.25 -9.71 11.07
CA ALA A 167 -5.84 -9.35 10.97
C ALA A 167 -5.56 -7.96 11.56
N VAL A 168 -6.46 -7.01 11.31
CA VAL A 168 -6.38 -5.66 11.88
C VAL A 168 -6.58 -5.72 13.40
N ASP A 169 -7.61 -6.42 13.87
CA ASP A 169 -7.87 -6.59 15.31
C ASP A 169 -6.62 -7.12 16.03
N LYS A 170 -6.04 -8.20 15.51
CA LYS A 170 -4.82 -8.80 16.10
C LYS A 170 -3.62 -7.85 16.11
N ALA A 171 -3.47 -7.03 15.06
CA ALA A 171 -2.40 -6.03 15.01
C ALA A 171 -2.64 -4.91 16.04
N LEU A 172 -3.89 -4.48 16.21
CA LEU A 172 -4.25 -3.39 17.12
C LEU A 172 -4.28 -3.83 18.59
N GLU A 173 -4.55 -5.11 18.90
CA GLU A 173 -4.41 -5.64 20.26
C GLU A 173 -3.02 -5.33 20.86
N ALA A 174 -1.95 -5.50 20.07
CA ALA A 174 -0.60 -5.17 20.52
C ALA A 174 -0.42 -3.66 20.78
N ASN A 175 -1.10 -2.80 20.01
CA ASN A 175 -1.10 -1.36 20.20
C ASN A 175 -1.92 -0.95 21.43
N GLU A 176 -3.08 -1.57 21.65
CA GLU A 176 -3.95 -1.34 22.83
C GLU A 176 -3.24 -1.68 24.13
N ILE A 177 -2.44 -2.77 24.15
CA ILE A 177 -1.60 -3.11 25.32
C ILE A 177 -0.57 -2.00 25.59
N LYS A 178 0.07 -1.45 24.55
CA LYS A 178 1.07 -0.39 24.68
C LYS A 178 0.47 0.94 25.16
N THR A 179 -0.72 1.26 24.67
CA THR A 179 -1.39 2.55 24.94
C THR A 179 -2.28 2.52 26.19
N HIS A 180 -2.50 1.33 26.77
CA HIS A 180 -3.47 1.11 27.85
C HIS A 180 -4.88 1.63 27.50
N GLY A 181 -5.24 1.61 26.21
CA GLY A 181 -6.52 2.12 25.74
C GLY A 181 -6.99 1.42 24.46
N LYS A 182 -8.29 1.50 24.21
CA LYS A 182 -8.90 0.88 23.03
C LYS A 182 -8.73 1.77 21.80
N ILE A 183 -8.23 1.22 20.73
CA ILE A 183 -8.11 1.87 19.42
C ILE A 183 -9.47 1.83 18.71
N LYS A 184 -9.97 3.02 18.34
CA LYS A 184 -11.24 3.16 17.62
C LYS A 184 -10.95 3.20 16.13
N TYR A 185 -11.55 2.28 15.37
CA TYR A 185 -11.37 2.27 13.92
C TYR A 185 -12.60 1.77 13.17
N ASN A 186 -12.68 2.17 11.90
CA ASN A 186 -13.54 1.60 10.88
C ASN A 186 -12.66 1.00 9.79
N LEU A 187 -13.04 -0.11 9.20
CA LEU A 187 -12.36 -0.74 8.08
C LEU A 187 -13.30 -0.90 6.89
N GLU A 188 -12.86 -0.42 5.74
CA GLU A 188 -13.55 -0.59 4.46
C GLU A 188 -12.59 -1.21 3.45
N ILE A 189 -13.08 -2.17 2.66
CA ILE A 189 -12.39 -2.70 1.48
C ILE A 189 -12.99 -2.00 0.27
N ILE A 190 -12.15 -1.37 -0.54
CA ILE A 190 -12.62 -0.53 -1.63
C ILE A 190 -11.79 -0.74 -2.89
N ALA A 191 -12.44 -0.68 -4.05
CA ALA A 191 -11.73 -0.74 -5.33
C ALA A 191 -10.86 0.51 -5.53
N SER A 192 -9.60 0.34 -5.93
CA SER A 192 -8.63 1.43 -6.06
C SER A 192 -9.12 2.55 -6.99
N LYS A 193 -9.89 2.22 -8.04
CA LYS A 193 -10.50 3.21 -8.94
C LYS A 193 -11.52 4.14 -8.26
N GLU A 194 -12.09 3.73 -7.12
CA GLU A 194 -13.10 4.48 -6.37
C GLU A 194 -12.48 5.31 -5.24
N MET A 195 -11.19 5.07 -4.97
CA MET A 195 -10.45 5.72 -3.90
C MET A 195 -9.13 6.32 -4.45
N PRO A 196 -9.20 7.53 -5.03
CA PRO A 196 -8.02 8.18 -5.65
C PRO A 196 -6.79 8.27 -4.74
N GLU A 197 -7.00 8.39 -3.44
CA GLU A 197 -5.93 8.47 -2.44
C GLU A 197 -5.02 7.24 -2.41
N LEU A 198 -5.54 6.06 -2.80
CA LEU A 198 -4.74 4.83 -2.92
C LEU A 198 -3.64 4.93 -3.98
N SER A 199 -3.81 5.78 -4.99
CA SER A 199 -2.76 6.01 -5.99
C SER A 199 -1.48 6.58 -5.38
N ILE A 200 -1.58 7.31 -4.28
CA ILE A 200 -0.41 7.88 -3.60
C ILE A 200 0.48 6.75 -3.07
N ILE A 201 -0.09 5.84 -2.29
CA ILE A 201 0.69 4.73 -1.73
C ILE A 201 1.15 3.74 -2.82
N ASP A 202 0.35 3.49 -3.86
CA ASP A 202 0.74 2.67 -5.01
C ASP A 202 2.04 3.21 -5.66
N TYR A 203 2.11 4.52 -5.92
CA TYR A 203 3.30 5.16 -6.49
C TYR A 203 4.51 5.13 -5.56
N LEU A 204 4.29 5.33 -4.26
CA LEU A 204 5.36 5.26 -3.26
C LEU A 204 5.94 3.84 -3.17
N MET A 205 5.08 2.81 -3.14
CA MET A 205 5.53 1.41 -3.17
C MET A 205 6.25 1.08 -4.48
N TRP A 206 5.74 1.58 -5.62
CA TRP A 206 6.40 1.38 -6.92
C TRP A 206 7.81 1.98 -6.94
N ALA A 207 8.03 3.17 -6.35
CA ALA A 207 9.35 3.79 -6.25
C ALA A 207 10.32 2.93 -5.42
N VAL A 208 9.87 2.39 -4.28
CA VAL A 208 10.65 1.46 -3.44
C VAL A 208 10.97 0.18 -4.21
N GLN A 209 9.98 -0.38 -4.92
CA GLN A 209 10.14 -1.58 -5.73
C GLN A 209 11.16 -1.39 -6.86
N ARG A 210 11.14 -0.24 -7.54
CA ARG A 210 12.12 0.10 -8.58
C ARG A 210 13.54 0.18 -8.03
N LYS A 211 13.71 0.82 -6.88
CA LYS A 211 15.01 0.89 -6.20
C LYS A 211 15.52 -0.51 -5.85
N LEU A 212 14.66 -1.33 -5.24
CA LEU A 212 15.05 -2.67 -4.76
C LEU A 212 15.33 -3.66 -5.90
N LEU A 213 14.45 -3.71 -6.94
CA LEU A 213 14.52 -4.71 -7.99
C LEU A 213 15.35 -4.30 -9.22
N LYS A 214 15.53 -2.98 -9.43
CA LYS A 214 16.17 -2.45 -10.64
C LYS A 214 17.35 -1.52 -10.36
N GLY A 215 17.65 -1.21 -9.08
CA GLY A 215 18.66 -0.23 -8.70
C GLY A 215 18.30 1.22 -9.09
N GLU A 216 17.06 1.46 -9.50
CA GLU A 216 16.60 2.77 -9.94
C GLU A 216 16.09 3.59 -8.76
N SER A 217 16.99 4.32 -8.10
CA SER A 217 16.68 5.01 -6.85
C SER A 217 16.03 6.39 -7.01
N ARG A 218 16.12 7.03 -8.18
CA ARG A 218 15.70 8.43 -8.41
C ARG A 218 14.30 8.78 -7.90
N TYR A 219 13.33 7.87 -8.08
CA TYR A 219 11.95 8.09 -7.63
C TYR A 219 11.82 8.04 -6.12
N PHE A 220 12.51 7.07 -5.50
CA PHE A 220 12.57 6.96 -4.05
C PHE A 220 13.30 8.17 -3.44
N ASP A 221 14.45 8.54 -3.97
CA ASP A 221 15.27 9.63 -3.45
C ASP A 221 14.55 10.98 -3.56
N ALA A 222 13.76 11.19 -4.63
CA ALA A 222 12.96 12.40 -4.83
C ALA A 222 11.80 12.55 -3.83
N LEU A 223 11.39 11.46 -3.17
CA LEU A 223 10.27 11.42 -2.20
C LEU A 223 10.72 10.96 -0.81
N LYS A 224 12.03 11.02 -0.53
CA LYS A 224 12.61 10.47 0.69
C LYS A 224 11.96 11.01 1.97
N ASP A 225 11.57 12.27 1.96
CA ASP A 225 10.91 12.96 3.08
C ASP A 225 9.47 12.52 3.33
N LYS A 226 8.84 11.83 2.37
CA LYS A 226 7.47 11.30 2.49
C LYS A 226 7.41 9.96 3.21
N TYR A 227 8.53 9.22 3.25
CA TYR A 227 8.61 7.93 3.94
C TYR A 227 8.96 8.13 5.42
N GLU A 228 8.07 7.72 6.30
CA GLU A 228 8.36 7.63 7.73
C GLU A 228 9.10 6.33 8.05
N THR A 229 8.68 5.20 7.45
CA THR A 229 9.37 3.92 7.57
C THR A 229 9.34 3.11 6.28
N VAL A 230 10.47 2.48 5.97
CA VAL A 230 10.56 1.40 4.97
C VAL A 230 11.26 0.24 5.66
N LEU A 231 10.51 -0.79 6.00
CA LEU A 231 10.96 -1.93 6.81
C LEU A 231 11.10 -3.18 5.93
N ASN A 232 12.29 -3.78 5.92
CA ASN A 232 12.50 -5.10 5.33
C ASN A 232 12.30 -6.17 6.41
N LEU A 233 11.34 -7.06 6.19
CA LEU A 233 11.12 -8.22 7.05
C LEU A 233 12.01 -9.38 6.63
N TYR A 234 12.43 -10.17 7.62
CA TYR A 234 13.15 -11.43 7.45
C TYR A 234 14.59 -11.29 6.93
N GLU A 235 15.19 -10.09 6.87
CA GLU A 235 16.59 -9.94 6.48
C GLU A 235 17.54 -10.62 7.48
N GLU A 236 17.17 -10.67 8.76
CA GLU A 236 17.94 -11.35 9.81
C GLU A 236 17.68 -12.86 9.85
N ASP A 237 16.53 -13.31 9.33
CA ASP A 237 16.10 -14.71 9.34
C ASP A 237 16.66 -15.56 8.18
N ILE A 238 17.30 -14.93 7.20
CA ILE A 238 17.82 -15.57 5.96
C ILE A 238 19.30 -15.97 6.10
N LYS A 239 19.89 -15.79 7.29
CA LYS A 239 21.27 -16.20 7.60
C LYS A 239 21.42 -17.69 7.80
#